data_4b03d03f2e5f5cdd2d59b5a8ea88265b
#
_entry.id   4b03d03f2e5f5cdd2d59b5a8ea88265b
#
_cell.length_a   1.000
_cell.length_b   1.000
_cell.length_c   1.000
_cell.angle_alpha   90.00
_cell.angle_beta   90.00
_cell.angle_gamma   90.00
#
_symmetry.space_group_name_H-M   'P 1'
#
loop_
_entity.id
_entity.type
_entity.pdbx_description
1 polymer ?
#
loop_
_entity_poly.entity_id
_entity_poly.type
_entity_poly.pdbx_seq_one_letter_code
_entity_poly.pdbx_strand_id
1 'polypeptide(L)'
;MKVTVIDCSVSGHRETYYKQFAHTWAGMGYETSLIAPDGKHIQDTVAFQPISAHPLLPLPAGKPLQKKLVVLRNAMIRLQNLYRLRRSLKRQHPDLVFFACLDDMLPTLAPLWLFNLLLPYQWSGLLVQSALPPYQPGMPDTRPFLRSKNCVGTGILNEYSAKDLKAFQGNILLFPDFADLSAPATTYPLLQELKEKTQGRKVVSLLGSINFRKGIKLLLESIPLLPEEDYFFLIAGKSSLTAQQENDLRTFEKSRSNCLFSLEKIPDESCFNALIAESDLIFAAYKQFTGSSNLLTKAAAFRKPVIVSRGFCMGQRVEQYGTGQTTGEDNAGECSAAIRSLCSEAKTPLHAFDRYAHEHTVEKLITCFNQ
;
A
#
# COMPACT_ATOMS: atom_id res chain seq x y z
N MET A 1 -6.93 9.54 -28.01
CA MET A 1 -7.42 10.01 -26.69
C MET A 1 -6.22 10.52 -25.91
N LYS A 2 -6.38 11.66 -25.22
CA LYS A 2 -5.37 12.29 -24.39
C LYS A 2 -5.66 12.03 -22.92
N VAL A 3 -4.75 11.34 -22.23
CA VAL A 3 -4.91 10.96 -20.83
C VAL A 3 -3.94 11.75 -19.96
N THR A 4 -4.42 12.38 -18.90
CA THR A 4 -3.59 13.02 -17.90
C THR A 4 -3.64 12.25 -16.59
N VAL A 5 -2.53 11.61 -16.23
CA VAL A 5 -2.38 10.91 -14.94
C VAL A 5 -1.98 11.92 -13.87
N ILE A 6 -2.57 11.82 -12.69
CA ILE A 6 -2.39 12.79 -11.61
C ILE A 6 -2.12 12.09 -10.28
N ASP A 7 -1.11 12.55 -9.58
CA ASP A 7 -0.94 12.35 -8.14
C ASP A 7 -0.40 13.63 -7.48
N CYS A 8 -0.83 13.91 -6.27
CA CYS A 8 -0.40 15.08 -5.51
C CYS A 8 0.53 14.75 -4.34
N SER A 9 0.95 13.50 -4.19
CA SER A 9 1.77 13.03 -3.06
C SER A 9 2.96 12.20 -3.52
N VAL A 10 4.06 12.27 -2.76
CA VAL A 10 5.27 11.44 -2.94
C VAL A 10 5.42 10.40 -1.82
N SER A 11 4.41 10.15 -1.01
CA SER A 11 4.51 9.28 0.16
C SER A 11 4.34 7.79 -0.18
N GLY A 12 5.21 6.94 0.33
CA GLY A 12 5.11 5.48 0.22
C GLY A 12 5.25 4.97 -1.21
N HIS A 13 4.43 3.97 -1.57
CA HIS A 13 4.44 3.33 -2.90
C HIS A 13 3.70 4.12 -3.99
N ARG A 14 3.28 5.36 -3.72
CA ARG A 14 2.48 6.16 -4.67
C ARG A 14 3.25 6.50 -5.93
N GLU A 15 4.55 6.72 -5.79
CA GLU A 15 5.44 6.97 -6.91
C GLU A 15 5.42 5.80 -7.91
N THR A 16 5.50 4.57 -7.43
CA THR A 16 5.37 3.37 -8.26
C THR A 16 4.02 3.32 -8.98
N TYR A 17 2.92 3.65 -8.29
CA TYR A 17 1.58 3.63 -8.89
C TYR A 17 1.41 4.67 -10.00
N TYR A 18 1.68 5.96 -9.74
CA TYR A 18 1.42 6.97 -10.76
C TYR A 18 2.34 6.83 -11.98
N LYS A 19 3.59 6.42 -11.78
CA LYS A 19 4.51 6.13 -12.89
C LYS A 19 4.00 4.95 -13.70
N GLN A 20 3.65 3.86 -13.05
CA GLN A 20 3.16 2.67 -13.73
C GLN A 20 1.86 2.94 -14.50
N PHE A 21 0.92 3.70 -13.94
CA PHE A 21 -0.29 4.10 -14.66
C PHE A 21 0.04 4.94 -15.89
N ALA A 22 0.94 5.93 -15.77
CA ALA A 22 1.34 6.76 -16.90
C ALA A 22 2.03 5.93 -18.00
N HIS A 23 2.94 5.04 -17.64
CA HIS A 23 3.61 4.14 -18.59
C HIS A 23 2.62 3.17 -19.26
N THR A 24 1.64 2.65 -18.51
CA THR A 24 0.63 1.75 -19.06
C THR A 24 -0.23 2.48 -20.09
N TRP A 25 -0.75 3.67 -19.78
CA TRP A 25 -1.53 4.47 -20.74
C TRP A 25 -0.72 4.82 -22.01
N ALA A 26 0.54 5.24 -21.85
CA ALA A 26 1.44 5.52 -22.98
C ALA A 26 1.73 4.27 -23.81
N GLY A 27 1.98 3.12 -23.17
CA GLY A 27 2.20 1.83 -23.82
C GLY A 27 0.98 1.30 -24.59
N MET A 28 -0.23 1.73 -24.21
CA MET A 28 -1.47 1.45 -24.96
C MET A 28 -1.67 2.38 -26.16
N GLY A 29 -0.72 3.30 -26.44
CA GLY A 29 -0.76 4.22 -27.57
C GLY A 29 -1.54 5.50 -27.33
N TYR A 30 -1.89 5.85 -26.08
CA TYR A 30 -2.54 7.12 -25.77
C TYR A 30 -1.54 8.24 -25.58
N GLU A 31 -1.89 9.45 -26.01
CA GLU A 31 -1.12 10.67 -25.67
C GLU A 31 -1.20 10.91 -24.17
N THR A 32 -0.11 10.61 -23.46
CA THR A 32 -0.13 10.57 -22.00
C THR A 32 0.70 11.68 -21.40
N SER A 33 0.14 12.37 -20.41
CA SER A 33 0.85 13.33 -19.56
C SER A 33 0.74 12.93 -18.09
N LEU A 34 1.77 13.29 -17.30
CA LEU A 34 1.81 13.08 -15.86
C LEU A 34 1.90 14.44 -15.15
N ILE A 35 1.00 14.68 -14.21
CA ILE A 35 1.06 15.78 -13.26
C ILE A 35 1.33 15.19 -11.87
N ALA A 36 2.56 15.33 -11.37
CA ALA A 36 2.98 14.81 -10.09
C ALA A 36 4.07 15.69 -9.45
N PRO A 37 4.35 15.55 -8.14
CA PRO A 37 5.41 16.32 -7.48
C PRO A 37 6.81 16.00 -8.00
N ASP A 38 7.08 14.77 -8.42
CA ASP A 38 8.36 14.30 -8.93
C ASP A 38 8.17 13.51 -10.23
N GLY A 39 9.01 13.81 -11.23
CA GLY A 39 9.06 13.16 -12.54
C GLY A 39 10.33 12.36 -12.81
N LYS A 40 11.15 12.06 -11.80
CA LYS A 40 12.34 11.22 -12.00
C LYS A 40 11.98 9.85 -12.56
N HIS A 41 12.78 9.37 -13.51
CA HIS A 41 12.59 8.07 -14.18
C HIS A 41 11.25 7.90 -14.92
N ILE A 42 10.64 8.99 -15.38
CA ILE A 42 9.52 8.94 -16.33
C ILE A 42 10.09 8.73 -17.75
N GLN A 43 9.43 7.86 -18.52
CA GLN A 43 9.79 7.62 -19.91
C GLN A 43 9.54 8.88 -20.78
N ASP A 44 10.37 9.13 -21.79
CA ASP A 44 10.25 10.26 -22.69
C ASP A 44 8.91 10.32 -23.46
N THR A 45 8.20 9.19 -23.53
CA THR A 45 6.86 9.08 -24.11
C THR A 45 5.76 9.73 -23.27
N VAL A 46 6.06 10.12 -22.03
CA VAL A 46 5.12 10.73 -21.10
C VAL A 46 5.52 12.19 -20.85
N ALA A 47 4.68 13.13 -21.25
CA ALA A 47 4.90 14.54 -20.95
C ALA A 47 4.76 14.80 -19.44
N PHE A 48 5.80 15.34 -18.80
CA PHE A 48 5.79 15.61 -17.36
C PHE A 48 5.54 17.08 -17.03
N GLN A 49 4.67 17.32 -16.04
CA GLN A 49 4.45 18.63 -15.45
C GLN A 49 4.52 18.55 -13.92
N PRO A 50 5.44 19.25 -13.26
CA PRO A 50 5.48 19.28 -11.81
C PRO A 50 4.27 20.00 -11.21
N ILE A 51 3.78 19.52 -10.09
CA ILE A 51 2.74 20.18 -9.29
C ILE A 51 3.22 20.39 -7.86
N SER A 52 3.07 21.62 -7.37
CA SER A 52 3.23 21.92 -5.95
C SER A 52 1.88 21.83 -5.25
N ALA A 53 1.54 20.64 -4.78
CA ALA A 53 0.33 20.41 -4.01
C ALA A 53 0.57 20.61 -2.51
N HIS A 54 -0.44 21.07 -1.80
CA HIS A 54 -0.40 21.12 -0.34
C HIS A 54 -0.61 19.71 0.23
N PRO A 55 0.28 19.23 1.11
CA PRO A 55 0.11 17.94 1.75
C PRO A 55 -1.10 17.95 2.70
N LEU A 56 -1.80 16.83 2.77
CA LEU A 56 -2.83 16.63 3.78
C LEU A 56 -2.21 16.49 5.16
N LEU A 57 -2.88 17.06 6.15
CA LEU A 57 -2.44 16.97 7.54
C LEU A 57 -2.81 15.60 8.13
N PRO A 58 -1.92 14.97 8.91
CA PRO A 58 -2.25 13.74 9.62
C PRO A 58 -3.34 13.99 10.67
N LEU A 59 -4.24 13.01 10.83
CA LEU A 59 -5.25 13.09 11.88
C LEU A 59 -4.58 12.93 13.26
N PRO A 60 -4.80 13.86 14.19
CA PRO A 60 -4.19 13.79 15.50
C PRO A 60 -4.78 12.63 16.32
N ALA A 61 -3.97 12.00 17.16
CA ALA A 61 -4.39 11.01 18.15
C ALA A 61 -5.13 11.63 19.36
N GLY A 62 -5.70 12.82 19.22
CA GLY A 62 -6.18 13.63 20.30
C GLY A 62 -7.71 13.84 20.34
N LYS A 63 -8.11 14.93 21.01
CA LYS A 63 -9.50 15.31 21.30
C LYS A 63 -10.38 15.41 20.02
N PRO A 64 -11.68 15.06 20.10
CA PRO A 64 -12.59 15.10 18.95
C PRO A 64 -12.63 16.44 18.20
N LEU A 65 -12.50 17.55 18.91
CA LEU A 65 -12.49 18.90 18.32
C LEU A 65 -11.27 19.12 17.42
N GLN A 66 -10.08 18.66 17.84
CA GLN A 66 -8.86 18.76 17.03
C GLN A 66 -8.98 17.94 15.76
N LYS A 67 -9.58 16.74 15.82
CA LYS A 67 -9.86 15.92 14.64
C LYS A 67 -10.78 16.64 13.65
N LYS A 68 -11.87 17.26 14.14
CA LYS A 68 -12.81 18.04 13.29
C LYS A 68 -12.11 19.20 12.59
N LEU A 69 -11.26 19.93 13.28
CA LEU A 69 -10.50 21.05 12.70
C LEU A 69 -9.54 20.56 11.59
N VAL A 70 -8.84 19.45 11.80
CA VAL A 70 -7.96 18.87 10.78
C VAL A 70 -8.74 18.36 9.58
N VAL A 71 -9.90 17.74 9.79
CA VAL A 71 -10.79 17.31 8.69
C VAL A 71 -11.25 18.51 7.85
N LEU A 72 -11.69 19.60 8.48
CA LEU A 72 -12.07 20.82 7.79
C LEU A 72 -10.90 21.42 6.99
N ARG A 73 -9.73 21.50 7.61
CA ARG A 73 -8.51 22.02 6.97
C ARG A 73 -8.09 21.14 5.77
N ASN A 74 -8.15 19.83 5.90
CA ASN A 74 -7.89 18.90 4.80
C ASN A 74 -8.91 19.05 3.66
N ALA A 75 -10.19 19.29 3.96
CA ALA A 75 -11.20 19.59 2.94
C ALA A 75 -10.84 20.85 2.15
N MET A 76 -10.41 21.92 2.82
CA MET A 76 -9.93 23.14 2.16
C MET A 76 -8.69 22.89 1.30
N ILE A 77 -7.72 22.13 1.82
CA ILE A 77 -6.49 21.76 1.08
C ILE A 77 -6.87 21.01 -0.22
N ARG A 78 -7.79 20.04 -0.16
CA ARG A 78 -8.25 19.31 -1.35
C ARG A 78 -8.88 20.25 -2.40
N LEU A 79 -9.73 21.18 -1.97
CA LEU A 79 -10.32 22.17 -2.88
C LEU A 79 -9.27 23.08 -3.52
N GLN A 80 -8.27 23.54 -2.74
CA GLN A 80 -7.17 24.33 -3.27
C GLN A 80 -6.33 23.55 -4.28
N ASN A 81 -6.02 22.28 -4.00
CA ASN A 81 -5.29 21.41 -4.90
C ASN A 81 -6.09 21.17 -6.22
N LEU A 82 -7.40 20.93 -6.14
CA LEU A 82 -8.27 20.80 -7.31
C LEU A 82 -8.31 22.11 -8.13
N TYR A 83 -8.38 23.27 -7.49
CA TYR A 83 -8.35 24.56 -8.19
C TYR A 83 -7.03 24.79 -8.93
N ARG A 84 -5.89 24.45 -8.31
CA ARG A 84 -4.57 24.52 -8.96
C ARG A 84 -4.49 23.54 -10.15
N LEU A 85 -4.96 22.32 -9.92
CA LEU A 85 -5.02 21.27 -10.95
C LEU A 85 -5.85 21.73 -12.16
N ARG A 86 -7.02 22.34 -11.93
CA ARG A 86 -7.86 22.89 -13.00
C ARG A 86 -7.11 23.84 -13.91
N ARG A 87 -6.20 24.68 -13.37
CA ARG A 87 -5.40 25.60 -14.18
C ARG A 87 -4.41 24.86 -15.11
N SER A 88 -3.80 23.78 -14.62
CA SER A 88 -2.93 22.91 -15.43
C SER A 88 -3.71 22.18 -16.52
N LEU A 89 -4.84 21.59 -16.16
CA LEU A 89 -5.71 20.84 -17.07
C LEU A 89 -6.31 21.72 -18.19
N LYS A 90 -6.62 22.99 -17.91
CA LYS A 90 -7.07 23.94 -18.93
C LYS A 90 -6.07 24.18 -20.06
N ARG A 91 -4.78 23.96 -19.82
CA ARG A 91 -3.74 24.09 -20.84
C ARG A 91 -3.51 22.80 -21.64
N GLN A 92 -3.82 21.68 -21.02
CA GLN A 92 -3.57 20.35 -21.60
C GLN A 92 -4.78 19.82 -22.39
N HIS A 93 -6.02 20.23 -22.02
CA HIS A 93 -7.28 19.77 -22.62
C HIS A 93 -7.36 18.23 -22.68
N PRO A 94 -7.25 17.50 -21.55
CA PRO A 94 -7.35 16.05 -21.57
C PRO A 94 -8.77 15.57 -21.91
N ASP A 95 -8.86 14.43 -22.59
CA ASP A 95 -10.10 13.68 -22.76
C ASP A 95 -10.46 12.94 -21.47
N LEU A 96 -9.43 12.40 -20.78
CA LEU A 96 -9.55 11.68 -19.51
C LEU A 96 -8.53 12.17 -18.49
N VAL A 97 -9.00 12.44 -17.28
CA VAL A 97 -8.16 12.68 -16.09
C VAL A 97 -8.13 11.41 -15.25
N PHE A 98 -6.95 10.82 -15.06
CA PHE A 98 -6.79 9.60 -14.28
C PHE A 98 -6.04 9.89 -12.97
N PHE A 99 -6.73 9.72 -11.85
CA PHE A 99 -6.13 9.90 -10.52
C PHE A 99 -5.45 8.62 -10.04
N ALA A 100 -4.16 8.65 -9.82
CA ALA A 100 -3.43 7.51 -9.27
C ALA A 100 -3.85 7.19 -7.82
N CYS A 101 -4.41 8.17 -7.10
CA CYS A 101 -5.06 7.98 -5.81
C CYS A 101 -6.21 8.98 -5.62
N LEU A 102 -7.43 8.48 -5.65
CA LEU A 102 -8.65 9.29 -5.44
C LEU A 102 -8.81 9.76 -3.99
N ASP A 103 -8.33 8.99 -3.03
CA ASP A 103 -8.52 9.24 -1.60
C ASP A 103 -8.05 10.62 -1.14
N ASP A 104 -7.00 11.14 -1.77
CA ASP A 104 -6.44 12.44 -1.43
C ASP A 104 -7.03 13.59 -2.27
N MET A 105 -7.68 13.27 -3.38
CA MET A 105 -8.20 14.26 -4.32
C MET A 105 -9.68 14.56 -4.14
N LEU A 106 -10.47 13.56 -3.74
CA LEU A 106 -11.90 13.75 -3.54
C LEU A 106 -12.16 14.64 -2.31
N PRO A 107 -12.87 15.76 -2.45
CA PRO A 107 -13.18 16.63 -1.33
C PRO A 107 -14.15 15.94 -0.37
N THR A 108 -14.02 16.19 0.93
CA THR A 108 -14.79 15.47 1.95
C THR A 108 -16.00 16.23 2.47
N LEU A 109 -16.05 17.55 2.28
CA LEU A 109 -17.10 18.41 2.82
C LEU A 109 -17.69 19.39 1.76
N ALA A 110 -17.30 19.23 0.50
CA ALA A 110 -17.81 20.07 -0.57
C ALA A 110 -19.03 19.41 -1.24
N PRO A 111 -19.97 20.19 -1.77
CA PRO A 111 -21.07 19.63 -2.55
C PRO A 111 -20.56 19.12 -3.92
N LEU A 112 -21.19 18.07 -4.44
CA LEU A 112 -20.82 17.44 -5.70
C LEU A 112 -20.80 18.41 -6.91
N TRP A 113 -21.73 19.38 -6.92
CA TRP A 113 -21.76 20.38 -8.00
C TRP A 113 -20.48 21.23 -8.05
N LEU A 114 -19.91 21.59 -6.88
CA LEU A 114 -18.67 22.37 -6.80
C LEU A 114 -17.49 21.52 -7.29
N PHE A 115 -17.44 20.24 -6.94
CA PHE A 115 -16.43 19.31 -7.46
C PHE A 115 -16.51 19.21 -8.99
N ASN A 116 -17.73 19.01 -9.56
CA ASN A 116 -17.92 18.96 -11.01
C ASN A 116 -17.56 20.28 -11.71
N LEU A 117 -17.77 21.42 -11.05
CA LEU A 117 -17.33 22.73 -11.58
C LEU A 117 -15.79 22.83 -11.60
N LEU A 118 -15.11 22.35 -10.57
CA LEU A 118 -13.63 22.38 -10.49
C LEU A 118 -13.00 21.37 -11.43
N LEU A 119 -13.64 20.22 -11.64
CA LEU A 119 -13.17 19.14 -12.52
C LEU A 119 -14.21 18.83 -13.61
N PRO A 120 -14.32 19.66 -14.66
CA PRO A 120 -15.33 19.49 -15.71
C PRO A 120 -14.96 18.45 -16.78
N TYR A 121 -13.91 17.67 -16.58
CA TYR A 121 -13.41 16.64 -17.48
C TYR A 121 -13.97 15.26 -17.09
N GLN A 122 -13.99 14.32 -18.03
CA GLN A 122 -14.16 12.91 -17.66
C GLN A 122 -12.99 12.48 -16.77
N TRP A 123 -13.30 11.72 -15.74
CA TRP A 123 -12.27 11.27 -14.82
C TRP A 123 -12.53 9.84 -14.33
N SER A 124 -11.42 9.18 -14.00
CA SER A 124 -11.34 7.87 -13.37
C SER A 124 -10.18 7.87 -12.38
N GLY A 125 -9.96 6.78 -11.69
CA GLY A 125 -8.77 6.62 -10.84
C GLY A 125 -8.88 5.49 -9.84
N LEU A 126 -7.81 5.31 -9.08
CA LEU A 126 -7.71 4.27 -8.05
C LEU A 126 -8.20 4.80 -6.70
N LEU A 127 -9.21 4.14 -6.14
CA LEU A 127 -9.67 4.32 -4.75
C LEU A 127 -8.99 3.25 -3.87
N VAL A 128 -7.95 3.65 -3.16
CA VAL A 128 -7.14 2.73 -2.34
C VAL A 128 -7.91 2.29 -1.09
N GLN A 129 -8.60 3.23 -0.43
CA GLN A 129 -9.45 2.97 0.75
C GLN A 129 -10.90 2.71 0.32
N SER A 130 -11.12 1.68 -0.48
CA SER A 130 -12.44 1.34 -1.01
C SER A 130 -13.40 0.80 0.07
N ALA A 131 -12.89 0.21 1.15
CA ALA A 131 -13.66 -0.19 2.33
C ALA A 131 -13.43 0.81 3.48
N LEU A 132 -14.52 1.31 4.08
CA LEU A 132 -14.41 2.14 5.29
C LEU A 132 -13.93 1.28 6.47
N PRO A 133 -12.92 1.74 7.23
CA PRO A 133 -12.54 1.05 8.45
C PRO A 133 -13.70 1.06 9.44
N PRO A 134 -14.13 -0.09 9.98
CA PRO A 134 -15.29 -0.16 10.89
C PRO A 134 -15.11 0.63 12.19
N TYR A 135 -13.88 1.05 12.50
CA TYR A 135 -13.51 1.64 13.79
C TYR A 135 -13.04 3.10 13.74
N GLN A 136 -13.29 3.80 12.63
CA GLN A 136 -13.01 5.24 12.55
C GLN A 136 -14.30 6.05 12.32
N PRO A 137 -15.23 6.06 13.28
CA PRO A 137 -16.42 6.90 13.18
C PRO A 137 -16.02 8.36 13.03
N GLY A 138 -16.58 9.06 12.05
CA GLY A 138 -16.30 10.47 11.78
C GLY A 138 -15.21 10.75 10.76
N MET A 139 -14.62 9.73 10.09
CA MET A 139 -13.91 9.97 8.84
C MET A 139 -14.92 10.37 7.75
N PRO A 140 -14.66 11.46 7.03
CA PRO A 140 -15.55 11.86 5.94
C PRO A 140 -15.54 10.80 4.83
N ASP A 141 -16.74 10.37 4.43
CA ASP A 141 -16.92 9.45 3.31
C ASP A 141 -16.75 10.19 1.99
N THR A 142 -15.80 9.78 1.17
CA THR A 142 -15.55 10.35 -0.16
C THR A 142 -16.31 9.61 -1.27
N ARG A 143 -16.89 8.44 -1.01
CA ARG A 143 -17.58 7.60 -2.00
C ARG A 143 -18.77 8.29 -2.67
N PRO A 144 -19.54 9.23 -2.03
CA PRO A 144 -20.59 9.97 -2.72
C PRO A 144 -20.11 10.77 -3.94
N PHE A 145 -18.82 11.14 -4.03
CA PHE A 145 -18.26 11.83 -5.20
C PHE A 145 -18.15 10.93 -6.43
N LEU A 146 -18.15 9.61 -6.25
CA LEU A 146 -18.19 8.65 -7.35
C LEU A 146 -19.50 8.73 -8.15
N ARG A 147 -20.55 9.36 -7.60
CA ARG A 147 -21.81 9.67 -8.31
C ARG A 147 -21.69 10.83 -9.31
N SER A 148 -20.52 11.42 -9.44
CA SER A 148 -20.31 12.47 -10.44
C SER A 148 -20.63 11.94 -11.84
N LYS A 149 -21.38 12.72 -12.63
CA LYS A 149 -21.65 12.40 -14.04
C LYS A 149 -20.38 12.33 -14.90
N ASN A 150 -19.30 12.92 -14.42
CA ASN A 150 -18.00 12.93 -15.09
C ASN A 150 -17.11 11.74 -14.68
N CYS A 151 -17.52 10.95 -13.65
CA CYS A 151 -16.83 9.74 -13.25
C CYS A 151 -17.17 8.60 -14.21
N VAL A 152 -16.21 8.14 -15.00
CA VAL A 152 -16.43 7.08 -16.01
C VAL A 152 -16.16 5.69 -15.45
N GLY A 153 -15.44 5.57 -14.32
CA GLY A 153 -15.16 4.33 -13.64
C GLY A 153 -14.26 4.54 -12.44
N THR A 154 -14.18 3.54 -11.57
CA THR A 154 -13.36 3.59 -10.36
C THR A 154 -12.62 2.27 -10.18
N GLY A 155 -11.28 2.33 -10.20
CA GLY A 155 -10.42 1.21 -9.85
C GLY A 155 -10.36 1.01 -8.34
N ILE A 156 -10.34 -0.23 -7.89
CA ILE A 156 -10.16 -0.61 -6.48
C ILE A 156 -9.18 -1.76 -6.37
N LEU A 157 -8.51 -1.88 -5.22
CA LEU A 157 -7.60 -2.99 -4.92
C LEU A 157 -8.26 -4.07 -4.05
N ASN A 158 -9.42 -3.78 -3.46
CA ASN A 158 -10.12 -4.68 -2.55
C ASN A 158 -11.42 -5.16 -3.20
N GLU A 159 -11.40 -6.37 -3.74
CA GLU A 159 -12.54 -7.01 -4.43
C GLU A 159 -13.76 -7.19 -3.53
N TYR A 160 -13.55 -7.36 -2.24
CA TYR A 160 -14.64 -7.59 -1.27
C TYR A 160 -15.45 -6.32 -0.97
N SER A 161 -14.91 -5.13 -1.31
CA SER A 161 -15.63 -3.85 -1.20
C SER A 161 -16.42 -3.47 -2.46
N ALA A 162 -16.24 -4.19 -3.57
CA ALA A 162 -16.86 -3.85 -4.85
C ALA A 162 -18.39 -3.74 -4.78
N LYS A 163 -19.04 -4.65 -4.05
CA LYS A 163 -20.50 -4.66 -3.89
C LYS A 163 -21.03 -3.38 -3.27
N ASP A 164 -20.38 -2.89 -2.23
CA ASP A 164 -20.80 -1.68 -1.51
C ASP A 164 -20.60 -0.43 -2.35
N LEU A 165 -19.55 -0.42 -3.20
CA LEU A 165 -19.24 0.71 -4.08
C LEU A 165 -20.18 0.81 -5.27
N LYS A 166 -20.77 -0.29 -5.74
CA LYS A 166 -21.76 -0.28 -6.84
C LYS A 166 -22.99 0.58 -6.55
N ALA A 167 -23.29 0.86 -5.29
CA ALA A 167 -24.33 1.81 -4.89
C ALA A 167 -24.00 3.28 -5.24
N PHE A 168 -22.73 3.60 -5.49
CA PHE A 168 -22.24 4.94 -5.81
C PHE A 168 -21.81 5.07 -7.27
N GLN A 169 -21.20 4.03 -7.85
CA GLN A 169 -20.69 4.00 -9.22
C GLN A 169 -20.93 2.61 -9.84
N GLY A 170 -21.55 2.60 -11.04
CA GLY A 170 -21.86 1.35 -11.74
C GLY A 170 -20.62 0.63 -12.29
N ASN A 171 -19.60 1.38 -12.74
CA ASN A 171 -18.38 0.85 -13.31
C ASN A 171 -17.25 0.79 -12.25
N ILE A 172 -17.20 -0.32 -11.51
CA ILE A 172 -16.14 -0.62 -10.54
C ILE A 172 -15.22 -1.67 -11.14
N LEU A 173 -13.95 -1.30 -11.29
CA LEU A 173 -12.89 -2.12 -11.88
C LEU A 173 -11.97 -2.65 -10.78
N LEU A 174 -11.73 -3.96 -10.78
CA LEU A 174 -10.75 -4.55 -9.88
C LEU A 174 -9.36 -4.41 -10.48
N PHE A 175 -8.54 -3.52 -9.91
CA PHE A 175 -7.16 -3.36 -10.33
C PHE A 175 -6.26 -4.39 -9.65
N PRO A 176 -5.23 -4.89 -10.36
CA PRO A 176 -4.21 -5.72 -9.75
C PRO A 176 -3.44 -4.91 -8.69
N ASP A 177 -3.13 -5.54 -7.57
CA ASP A 177 -2.25 -4.95 -6.55
C ASP A 177 -0.78 -5.24 -6.94
N PHE A 178 -0.34 -4.68 -8.07
CA PHE A 178 0.99 -4.90 -8.62
C PHE A 178 2.09 -4.32 -7.72
N ALA A 179 3.29 -4.84 -7.85
CA ALA A 179 4.46 -4.42 -7.09
C ALA A 179 5.67 -4.24 -8.00
N ASP A 180 6.62 -3.43 -7.54
CA ASP A 180 7.94 -3.35 -8.17
C ASP A 180 8.73 -4.62 -7.81
N LEU A 181 9.05 -5.41 -8.83
CA LEU A 181 9.77 -6.68 -8.76
C LEU A 181 11.20 -6.55 -9.33
N SER A 182 11.80 -5.37 -9.24
CA SER A 182 13.20 -5.14 -9.63
C SER A 182 14.13 -6.16 -8.95
N ALA A 183 15.21 -6.50 -9.63
CA ALA A 183 16.15 -7.51 -9.14
C ALA A 183 16.65 -7.17 -7.73
N PRO A 184 16.71 -8.16 -6.82
CA PRO A 184 17.22 -7.97 -5.47
C PRO A 184 18.65 -7.43 -5.46
N ALA A 185 18.92 -6.43 -4.63
CA ALA A 185 20.25 -5.88 -4.44
C ALA A 185 21.21 -6.97 -3.90
N THR A 186 22.40 -7.05 -4.47
CA THR A 186 23.44 -7.98 -4.03
C THR A 186 24.33 -7.39 -2.93
N THR A 187 24.45 -6.07 -2.90
CA THR A 187 25.29 -5.31 -1.96
C THR A 187 24.45 -4.34 -1.16
N TYR A 188 23.92 -4.78 -0.03
CA TYR A 188 23.14 -3.95 0.89
C TYR A 188 23.60 -4.26 2.32
N PRO A 189 24.10 -3.26 3.10
CA PRO A 189 24.70 -3.52 4.40
C PRO A 189 23.81 -4.30 5.36
N LEU A 190 22.52 -3.95 5.45
CA LEU A 190 21.57 -4.67 6.30
C LEU A 190 21.35 -6.11 5.84
N LEU A 191 21.40 -6.40 4.54
CA LEU A 191 21.32 -7.77 4.02
C LEU A 191 22.54 -8.60 4.43
N GLN A 192 23.73 -8.00 4.39
CA GLN A 192 24.96 -8.67 4.82
C GLN A 192 24.93 -8.97 6.32
N GLU A 193 24.55 -7.97 7.13
CA GLU A 193 24.37 -8.15 8.57
C GLU A 193 23.34 -9.24 8.91
N LEU A 194 22.21 -9.25 8.17
CA LEU A 194 21.18 -10.28 8.32
C LEU A 194 21.77 -11.68 8.07
N LYS A 195 22.49 -11.88 6.96
CA LYS A 195 23.10 -13.16 6.60
C LYS A 195 24.10 -13.64 7.65
N GLU A 196 24.94 -12.74 8.15
CA GLU A 196 25.94 -13.06 9.18
C GLU A 196 25.28 -13.48 10.50
N LYS A 197 24.22 -12.75 10.91
CA LYS A 197 23.54 -12.99 12.19
C LYS A 197 22.56 -14.16 12.17
N THR A 198 22.01 -14.51 11.01
CA THR A 198 21.00 -15.57 10.89
C THR A 198 21.52 -16.95 11.28
N GLN A 199 22.76 -17.29 10.91
CA GLN A 199 23.42 -18.54 11.28
C GLN A 199 22.60 -19.82 11.00
N GLY A 200 21.85 -19.84 9.86
CA GLY A 200 21.01 -20.97 9.46
C GLY A 200 19.62 -21.02 10.08
N ARG A 201 19.27 -20.07 10.97
CA ARG A 201 17.91 -19.94 11.54
C ARG A 201 16.89 -19.48 10.47
N LYS A 202 15.62 -19.80 10.69
CA LYS A 202 14.51 -19.38 9.84
C LYS A 202 14.23 -17.89 10.01
N VAL A 203 14.28 -17.13 8.93
CA VAL A 203 14.12 -15.67 8.96
C VAL A 203 12.64 -15.27 8.81
N VAL A 204 12.11 -14.65 9.85
CA VAL A 204 10.78 -14.05 9.87
C VAL A 204 10.91 -12.52 9.78
N SER A 205 10.38 -11.91 8.72
CA SER A 205 10.60 -10.48 8.46
C SER A 205 9.31 -9.65 8.50
N LEU A 206 9.34 -8.55 9.27
CA LEU A 206 8.37 -7.46 9.20
C LEU A 206 9.03 -6.29 8.48
N LEU A 207 8.55 -5.96 7.28
CA LEU A 207 9.17 -4.98 6.38
C LEU A 207 8.26 -3.79 6.07
N GLY A 208 8.86 -2.62 5.82
CA GLY A 208 8.18 -1.39 5.42
C GLY A 208 8.04 -0.38 6.54
N SER A 209 6.98 0.45 6.55
CA SER A 209 6.79 1.44 7.63
C SER A 209 6.59 0.76 8.98
N ILE A 210 7.40 1.09 9.97
CA ILE A 210 7.32 0.51 11.32
C ILE A 210 6.39 1.35 12.17
N ASN A 211 5.22 0.77 12.51
CA ASN A 211 4.21 1.34 13.40
C ASN A 211 3.32 0.25 14.01
N PHE A 212 2.53 0.57 15.03
CA PHE A 212 1.69 -0.43 15.70
C PHE A 212 0.62 -1.09 14.82
N ARG A 213 0.12 -0.37 13.80
CA ARG A 213 -0.82 -0.93 12.83
C ARG A 213 -0.24 -2.10 12.04
N LYS A 214 1.09 -2.16 11.87
CA LYS A 214 1.80 -3.25 11.17
C LYS A 214 1.87 -4.55 11.99
N GLY A 215 1.25 -4.60 13.17
CA GLY A 215 1.23 -5.79 14.02
C GLY A 215 2.52 -6.03 14.81
N ILE A 216 3.39 -5.02 14.92
CA ILE A 216 4.68 -5.17 15.60
C ILE A 216 4.52 -5.69 17.04
N LYS A 217 3.48 -5.24 17.78
CA LYS A 217 3.22 -5.73 19.12
C LYS A 217 2.97 -7.22 19.15
N LEU A 218 2.11 -7.72 18.24
CA LEU A 218 1.82 -9.15 18.11
C LEU A 218 3.08 -9.96 17.83
N LEU A 219 3.94 -9.48 16.90
CA LEU A 219 5.20 -10.15 16.60
C LEU A 219 6.11 -10.22 17.82
N LEU A 220 6.34 -9.08 18.52
CA LEU A 220 7.18 -9.04 19.71
C LEU A 220 6.68 -9.96 20.83
N GLU A 221 5.37 -10.07 21.03
CA GLU A 221 4.74 -11.00 22.00
C GLU A 221 4.87 -12.48 21.57
N SER A 222 5.00 -12.75 20.27
CA SER A 222 5.15 -14.10 19.72
C SER A 222 6.59 -14.61 19.76
N ILE A 223 7.58 -13.74 19.65
CA ILE A 223 9.01 -14.12 19.65
C ILE A 223 9.41 -14.95 20.86
N PRO A 224 9.05 -14.60 22.12
CA PRO A 224 9.43 -15.40 23.30
C PRO A 224 8.78 -16.80 23.36
N LEU A 225 7.79 -17.07 22.54
CA LEU A 225 7.11 -18.36 22.46
C LEU A 225 7.77 -19.32 21.45
N LEU A 226 8.85 -18.90 20.81
CA LEU A 226 9.56 -19.64 19.77
C LEU A 226 11.00 -19.95 20.23
N PRO A 227 11.56 -21.12 19.87
CA PRO A 227 12.97 -21.43 20.18
C PRO A 227 13.91 -20.41 19.53
N GLU A 228 14.82 -19.83 20.30
CA GLU A 228 15.73 -18.80 19.84
C GLU A 228 16.78 -19.32 18.85
N GLU A 229 17.10 -20.60 18.96
CA GLU A 229 18.01 -21.33 18.08
C GLU A 229 17.46 -21.62 16.68
N ASP A 230 16.13 -21.64 16.51
CA ASP A 230 15.48 -22.01 15.25
C ASP A 230 15.06 -20.80 14.41
N TYR A 231 14.76 -19.66 15.05
CA TYR A 231 14.17 -18.50 14.39
C TYR A 231 14.97 -17.23 14.57
N PHE A 232 15.05 -16.44 13.50
CA PHE A 232 15.64 -15.10 13.48
C PHE A 232 14.61 -14.06 13.01
N PHE A 233 14.49 -12.93 13.70
CA PHE A 233 13.49 -11.93 13.45
C PHE A 233 14.09 -10.62 12.92
N LEU A 234 13.71 -10.26 11.69
CA LEU A 234 14.06 -8.98 11.07
C LEU A 234 12.87 -8.02 11.16
N ILE A 235 13.08 -6.83 11.76
CA ILE A 235 12.16 -5.71 11.65
C ILE A 235 12.90 -4.58 10.95
N ALA A 236 12.48 -4.24 9.71
CA ALA A 236 13.20 -3.25 8.91
C ALA A 236 12.28 -2.28 8.18
N GLY A 237 12.61 -0.98 8.31
CA GLY A 237 11.94 0.09 7.60
C GLY A 237 11.78 1.38 8.40
N LYS A 238 11.30 2.44 7.74
CA LYS A 238 11.15 3.76 8.37
C LYS A 238 10.18 3.69 9.54
N SER A 239 10.70 4.04 10.72
CA SER A 239 9.88 4.15 11.94
C SER A 239 9.00 5.40 11.93
N SER A 240 7.79 5.24 12.45
CA SER A 240 6.88 6.32 12.84
C SER A 240 6.40 6.16 14.29
N LEU A 241 7.20 5.48 15.09
CA LEU A 241 7.02 5.30 16.52
C LEU A 241 7.50 6.54 17.28
N THR A 242 7.09 6.68 18.54
CA THR A 242 7.66 7.68 19.44
C THR A 242 9.06 7.26 19.90
N ALA A 243 9.88 8.21 20.36
CA ALA A 243 11.22 7.92 20.87
C ALA A 243 11.22 6.87 22.01
N GLN A 244 10.21 6.91 22.89
CA GLN A 244 10.05 5.90 23.94
C GLN A 244 9.81 4.50 23.36
N GLN A 245 8.91 4.40 22.38
CA GLN A 245 8.59 3.13 21.72
C GLN A 245 9.79 2.54 20.94
N GLU A 246 10.58 3.40 20.30
CA GLU A 246 11.83 2.97 19.64
C GLU A 246 12.86 2.49 20.68
N ASN A 247 12.97 3.16 21.82
CA ASN A 247 13.85 2.71 22.90
C ASN A 247 13.41 1.36 23.48
N ASP A 248 12.11 1.15 23.64
CA ASP A 248 11.57 -0.14 24.09
C ASP A 248 11.91 -1.28 23.08
N LEU A 249 11.80 -0.99 21.77
CA LEU A 249 12.22 -1.94 20.72
C LEU A 249 13.72 -2.24 20.78
N ARG A 250 14.56 -1.23 20.94
CA ARG A 250 16.01 -1.42 21.07
C ARG A 250 16.39 -2.21 22.31
N THR A 251 15.66 -2.01 23.40
CA THR A 251 15.85 -2.78 24.62
C THR A 251 15.47 -4.24 24.42
N PHE A 252 14.35 -4.50 23.73
CA PHE A 252 13.93 -5.85 23.38
C PHE A 252 14.97 -6.52 22.46
N GLU A 253 15.44 -5.85 21.41
CA GLU A 253 16.47 -6.35 20.50
C GLU A 253 17.74 -6.76 21.24
N LYS A 254 18.24 -5.89 22.13
CA LYS A 254 19.47 -6.15 22.92
C LYS A 254 19.34 -7.33 23.89
N SER A 255 18.14 -7.65 24.31
CA SER A 255 17.87 -8.77 25.22
C SER A 255 17.85 -10.13 24.52
N ARG A 256 18.05 -10.18 23.18
CA ARG A 256 17.93 -11.38 22.38
C ARG A 256 19.02 -11.50 21.32
N SER A 257 19.49 -12.73 21.08
CA SER A 257 20.49 -13.05 20.05
C SER A 257 19.89 -13.26 18.66
N ASN A 258 18.57 -13.38 18.58
CA ASN A 258 17.84 -13.75 17.36
C ASN A 258 16.99 -12.61 16.78
N CYS A 259 17.34 -11.36 17.05
CA CYS A 259 16.64 -10.18 16.54
C CYS A 259 17.60 -9.21 15.86
N LEU A 260 17.13 -8.56 14.79
CA LEU A 260 17.80 -7.46 14.10
C LEU A 260 16.76 -6.41 13.69
N PHE A 261 16.89 -5.19 14.24
CA PHE A 261 15.94 -4.11 14.00
C PHE A 261 16.62 -2.91 13.33
N SER A 262 16.22 -2.62 12.09
CA SER A 262 16.62 -1.42 11.34
C SER A 262 15.44 -0.48 11.20
N LEU A 263 15.45 0.63 11.95
CA LEU A 263 14.33 1.59 12.00
C LEU A 263 14.47 2.73 10.97
N GLU A 264 15.41 2.58 10.04
CA GLU A 264 15.64 3.53 8.96
C GLU A 264 14.88 3.13 7.70
N LYS A 265 14.68 4.11 6.81
CA LYS A 265 14.06 3.84 5.51
C LYS A 265 14.93 2.88 4.71
N ILE A 266 14.34 1.79 4.22
CA ILE A 266 14.98 0.93 3.21
C ILE A 266 15.20 1.79 1.97
N PRO A 267 16.41 1.84 1.40
CA PRO A 267 16.79 2.81 0.36
C PRO A 267 15.88 2.81 -0.87
N ASP A 268 15.67 1.63 -1.44
CA ASP A 268 14.92 1.44 -2.69
C ASP A 268 14.24 0.07 -2.75
N GLU A 269 13.55 -0.21 -3.84
CA GLU A 269 12.80 -1.45 -4.03
C GLU A 269 13.74 -2.66 -4.24
N SER A 270 14.93 -2.49 -4.78
CA SER A 270 15.91 -3.60 -4.94
C SER A 270 16.44 -4.07 -3.58
N CYS A 271 16.71 -3.14 -2.67
CA CYS A 271 17.08 -3.45 -1.28
C CYS A 271 15.90 -4.09 -0.52
N PHE A 272 14.68 -3.61 -0.73
CA PHE A 272 13.49 -4.19 -0.14
C PHE A 272 13.26 -5.63 -0.63
N ASN A 273 13.38 -5.87 -1.92
CA ASN A 273 13.26 -7.18 -2.55
C ASN A 273 14.35 -8.15 -2.09
N ALA A 274 15.55 -7.64 -1.83
CA ALA A 274 16.64 -8.45 -1.29
C ALA A 274 16.33 -8.99 0.12
N LEU A 275 15.73 -8.17 1.00
CA LEU A 275 15.30 -8.62 2.31
C LEU A 275 14.15 -9.63 2.23
N ILE A 276 13.20 -9.46 1.29
CA ILE A 276 12.14 -10.47 1.04
C ILE A 276 12.78 -11.79 0.58
N ALA A 277 13.69 -11.73 -0.39
CA ALA A 277 14.35 -12.92 -0.94
C ALA A 277 15.10 -13.73 0.12
N GLU A 278 15.72 -13.06 1.10
CA GLU A 278 16.44 -13.67 2.21
C GLU A 278 15.52 -14.20 3.32
N SER A 279 14.27 -13.75 3.38
CA SER A 279 13.30 -14.20 4.39
C SER A 279 12.78 -15.61 4.08
N ASP A 280 12.45 -16.40 5.11
CA ASP A 280 11.67 -17.64 4.99
C ASP A 280 10.18 -17.37 5.11
N LEU A 281 9.79 -16.30 5.84
CA LEU A 281 8.42 -15.93 6.13
C LEU A 281 8.25 -14.41 6.21
N ILE A 282 7.19 -13.88 5.60
CA ILE A 282 6.85 -12.45 5.70
C ILE A 282 5.71 -12.27 6.69
N PHE A 283 5.96 -11.45 7.72
CA PHE A 283 4.97 -11.09 8.71
C PHE A 283 4.24 -9.80 8.29
N ALA A 284 2.94 -9.90 8.06
CA ALA A 284 2.07 -8.81 7.63
C ALA A 284 0.71 -8.81 8.35
N ALA A 285 0.66 -9.22 9.61
CA ALA A 285 -0.55 -9.25 10.43
C ALA A 285 -0.95 -7.82 10.87
N TYR A 286 -1.44 -7.03 9.91
CA TYR A 286 -1.80 -5.63 10.13
C TYR A 286 -3.08 -5.51 10.94
N LYS A 287 -3.06 -4.65 11.97
CA LYS A 287 -4.20 -4.44 12.87
C LYS A 287 -5.26 -3.55 12.22
N GLN A 288 -6.51 -4.04 12.18
CA GLN A 288 -7.69 -3.33 11.67
C GLN A 288 -7.48 -2.73 10.26
N PHE A 289 -6.80 -3.46 9.41
CA PHE A 289 -6.46 -3.00 8.07
C PHE A 289 -7.39 -3.61 7.01
N THR A 290 -8.30 -2.82 6.48
CA THR A 290 -9.30 -3.24 5.49
C THR A 290 -8.81 -3.23 4.04
N GLY A 291 -7.65 -2.62 3.80
CA GLY A 291 -7.09 -2.47 2.45
C GLY A 291 -6.29 -3.67 1.96
N SER A 292 -5.77 -3.55 0.74
CA SER A 292 -4.77 -4.45 0.16
C SER A 292 -3.35 -3.96 0.44
N SER A 293 -2.37 -4.83 0.26
CA SER A 293 -0.95 -4.49 0.38
C SER A 293 -0.15 -5.23 -0.69
N ASN A 294 0.59 -4.47 -1.51
CA ASN A 294 1.49 -5.02 -2.52
C ASN A 294 2.63 -5.89 -1.95
N LEU A 295 2.79 -5.89 -0.62
CA LEU A 295 3.69 -6.83 0.05
C LEU A 295 3.26 -8.29 -0.18
N LEU A 296 1.95 -8.58 -0.32
CA LEU A 296 1.49 -9.92 -0.68
C LEU A 296 1.95 -10.31 -2.09
N THR A 297 1.89 -9.38 -3.04
CA THR A 297 2.36 -9.59 -4.41
C THR A 297 3.86 -9.83 -4.46
N LYS A 298 4.63 -9.03 -3.71
CA LYS A 298 6.07 -9.26 -3.56
C LYS A 298 6.38 -10.62 -2.94
N ALA A 299 5.72 -10.94 -1.82
CA ALA A 299 5.91 -12.22 -1.14
C ALA A 299 5.60 -13.40 -2.08
N ALA A 300 4.50 -13.32 -2.84
CA ALA A 300 4.15 -14.36 -3.81
C ALA A 300 5.18 -14.47 -4.95
N ALA A 301 5.64 -13.35 -5.51
CA ALA A 301 6.65 -13.34 -6.57
C ALA A 301 7.99 -13.97 -6.10
N PHE A 302 8.36 -13.77 -4.85
CA PHE A 302 9.54 -14.38 -4.23
C PHE A 302 9.23 -15.73 -3.57
N ARG A 303 7.99 -16.28 -3.71
CA ARG A 303 7.56 -17.57 -3.16
C ARG A 303 7.76 -17.67 -1.65
N LYS A 304 7.48 -16.57 -0.93
CA LYS A 304 7.58 -16.49 0.52
C LYS A 304 6.19 -16.58 1.13
N PRO A 305 5.93 -17.53 2.05
CA PRO A 305 4.68 -17.59 2.77
C PRO A 305 4.49 -16.32 3.62
N VAL A 306 3.22 -15.99 3.91
CA VAL A 306 2.89 -14.81 4.69
C VAL A 306 2.01 -15.16 5.89
N ILE A 307 2.18 -14.39 6.99
CA ILE A 307 1.20 -14.35 8.09
C ILE A 307 0.49 -13.01 8.03
N VAL A 308 -0.84 -13.04 7.99
CA VAL A 308 -1.70 -11.86 7.96
C VAL A 308 -2.77 -11.92 9.02
N SER A 309 -3.38 -10.78 9.37
CA SER A 309 -4.55 -10.76 10.26
C SER A 309 -5.74 -11.45 9.61
N ARG A 310 -6.50 -12.22 10.38
CA ARG A 310 -7.71 -12.91 9.95
C ARG A 310 -8.79 -11.90 9.55
N GLY A 311 -9.58 -12.24 8.53
CA GLY A 311 -10.58 -11.36 7.95
C GLY A 311 -9.94 -10.27 7.08
N PHE A 312 -10.72 -9.29 6.69
CA PHE A 312 -10.31 -8.21 5.78
C PHE A 312 -9.74 -8.73 4.44
N CYS A 313 -9.34 -7.80 3.57
CA CYS A 313 -8.87 -8.12 2.23
C CYS A 313 -7.64 -9.05 2.23
N MET A 314 -6.63 -8.74 3.02
CA MET A 314 -5.39 -9.53 3.04
C MET A 314 -5.63 -10.95 3.57
N GLY A 315 -6.39 -11.10 4.66
CA GLY A 315 -6.71 -12.42 5.23
C GLY A 315 -7.50 -13.28 4.26
N GLN A 316 -8.56 -12.73 3.67
CA GLN A 316 -9.38 -13.42 2.67
C GLN A 316 -8.56 -13.87 1.46
N ARG A 317 -7.63 -13.03 0.95
CA ARG A 317 -6.74 -13.41 -0.15
C ARG A 317 -5.79 -14.54 0.23
N VAL A 318 -5.16 -14.45 1.39
CA VAL A 318 -4.23 -15.52 1.86
C VAL A 318 -4.94 -16.85 1.98
N GLU A 319 -6.17 -16.88 2.52
CA GLU A 319 -7.01 -18.08 2.62
C GLU A 319 -7.44 -18.59 1.23
N GLN A 320 -7.89 -17.69 0.34
CA GLN A 320 -8.35 -18.04 -1.01
C GLN A 320 -7.25 -18.62 -1.89
N TYR A 321 -6.04 -18.05 -1.83
CA TYR A 321 -4.92 -18.47 -2.67
C TYR A 321 -4.05 -19.55 -2.01
N GLY A 322 -4.09 -19.68 -0.68
CA GLY A 322 -3.26 -20.60 0.06
C GLY A 322 -1.78 -20.18 0.14
N THR A 323 -1.49 -18.86 0.15
CA THR A 323 -0.12 -18.32 0.14
C THR A 323 0.48 -18.17 1.55
N GLY A 324 -0.23 -18.59 2.60
CA GLY A 324 0.22 -18.43 3.98
C GLY A 324 -0.88 -18.81 4.98
N GLN A 325 -0.84 -18.17 6.14
CA GLN A 325 -1.82 -18.39 7.22
C GLN A 325 -2.35 -17.07 7.79
N THR A 326 -3.55 -17.13 8.39
CA THR A 326 -4.14 -16.02 9.13
C THR A 326 -3.96 -16.21 10.63
N THR A 327 -3.89 -15.11 11.38
CA THR A 327 -3.83 -15.09 12.84
C THR A 327 -4.76 -14.04 13.41
N GLY A 328 -5.20 -14.23 14.67
CA GLY A 328 -5.88 -13.18 15.42
C GLY A 328 -4.93 -12.00 15.70
N GLU A 329 -5.47 -10.78 15.69
CA GLU A 329 -4.67 -9.53 15.83
C GLU A 329 -3.96 -9.37 17.20
N ASP A 330 -4.44 -10.06 18.24
CA ASP A 330 -3.94 -9.97 19.62
C ASP A 330 -3.69 -11.39 20.21
N ASN A 331 -3.40 -12.41 19.36
CA ASN A 331 -3.17 -13.80 19.80
C ASN A 331 -1.74 -14.26 19.45
N ALA A 332 -0.80 -14.00 20.36
CA ALA A 332 0.60 -14.37 20.19
C ALA A 332 0.82 -15.91 20.12
N GLY A 333 0.00 -16.69 20.82
CA GLY A 333 0.05 -18.16 20.76
C GLY A 333 -0.32 -18.68 19.37
N GLU A 334 -1.41 -18.18 18.78
CA GLU A 334 -1.82 -18.53 17.42
C GLU A 334 -0.76 -18.07 16.39
N CYS A 335 -0.24 -16.86 16.55
CA CYS A 335 0.79 -16.31 15.69
C CYS A 335 2.08 -17.16 15.73
N SER A 336 2.57 -17.55 16.92
CA SER A 336 3.74 -18.40 17.06
C SER A 336 3.52 -19.81 16.50
N ALA A 337 2.31 -20.37 16.62
CA ALA A 337 1.94 -21.63 15.98
C ALA A 337 1.96 -21.54 14.45
N ALA A 338 1.46 -20.43 13.87
CA ALA A 338 1.50 -20.17 12.44
C ALA A 338 2.96 -20.00 11.93
N ILE A 339 3.83 -19.31 12.68
CA ILE A 339 5.25 -19.21 12.34
C ILE A 339 5.90 -20.61 12.29
N ARG A 340 5.70 -21.44 13.31
CA ARG A 340 6.21 -22.82 13.33
C ARG A 340 5.72 -23.63 12.14
N SER A 341 4.43 -23.57 11.85
CA SER A 341 3.81 -24.31 10.76
C SER A 341 4.37 -23.92 9.39
N LEU A 342 4.50 -22.62 9.11
CA LEU A 342 4.95 -22.11 7.80
C LEU A 342 6.46 -22.24 7.58
N CYS A 343 7.26 -22.24 8.65
CA CYS A 343 8.70 -22.44 8.59
C CYS A 343 9.11 -23.91 8.67
N SER A 344 8.18 -24.84 8.92
CA SER A 344 8.44 -26.29 8.88
C SER A 344 8.68 -26.78 7.46
N GLU A 345 9.09 -28.05 7.30
CA GLU A 345 9.38 -28.66 5.99
C GLU A 345 8.15 -28.76 5.06
N ALA A 346 6.92 -28.68 5.59
CA ALA A 346 5.68 -28.65 4.82
C ALA A 346 5.56 -27.32 4.08
N LYS A 347 6.13 -27.25 2.88
CA LYS A 347 6.17 -26.01 2.07
C LYS A 347 4.81 -25.66 1.53
N THR A 348 4.46 -24.38 1.56
CA THR A 348 3.34 -23.82 0.80
C THR A 348 3.47 -24.22 -0.68
N PRO A 349 2.42 -24.77 -1.31
CA PRO A 349 2.50 -25.23 -2.70
C PRO A 349 2.90 -24.10 -3.66
N LEU A 350 3.86 -24.34 -4.53
CA LEU A 350 4.38 -23.33 -5.47
C LEU A 350 3.28 -22.73 -6.36
N HIS A 351 2.33 -23.54 -6.81
CA HIS A 351 1.20 -23.08 -7.64
C HIS A 351 0.32 -22.03 -6.94
N ALA A 352 0.28 -21.99 -5.59
CA ALA A 352 -0.44 -20.97 -4.83
C ALA A 352 0.16 -19.59 -5.06
N PHE A 353 1.49 -19.49 -5.00
CA PHE A 353 2.21 -18.26 -5.26
C PHE A 353 2.11 -17.82 -6.71
N ASP A 354 2.30 -18.75 -7.66
CA ASP A 354 2.25 -18.47 -9.10
C ASP A 354 0.87 -17.96 -9.50
N ARG A 355 -0.22 -18.56 -8.96
CA ARG A 355 -1.59 -18.09 -9.19
C ARG A 355 -1.82 -16.68 -8.66
N TYR A 356 -1.37 -16.38 -7.43
CA TYR A 356 -1.52 -15.03 -6.85
C TYR A 356 -0.72 -14.00 -7.66
N ALA A 357 0.55 -14.27 -7.94
CA ALA A 357 1.43 -13.38 -8.68
C ALA A 357 0.86 -13.06 -10.08
N HIS A 358 0.34 -14.06 -10.79
CA HIS A 358 -0.26 -13.90 -12.13
C HIS A 358 -1.48 -12.95 -12.11
N GLU A 359 -2.32 -12.99 -11.07
CA GLU A 359 -3.50 -12.11 -10.98
C GLU A 359 -3.15 -10.65 -10.63
N HIS A 360 -1.94 -10.40 -10.14
CA HIS A 360 -1.51 -9.08 -9.67
C HIS A 360 -0.34 -8.50 -10.49
N THR A 361 -0.28 -8.81 -11.79
CA THR A 361 0.71 -8.25 -12.73
C THR A 361 0.26 -6.92 -13.32
N VAL A 362 1.22 -6.18 -13.88
CA VAL A 362 0.96 -4.93 -14.62
C VAL A 362 0.15 -5.19 -15.89
N GLU A 363 0.34 -6.34 -16.54
CA GLU A 363 -0.39 -6.75 -17.76
C GLU A 363 -1.90 -6.85 -17.49
N LYS A 364 -2.30 -7.27 -16.29
CA LYS A 364 -3.71 -7.27 -15.88
C LYS A 364 -4.29 -5.86 -15.78
N LEU A 365 -3.48 -4.86 -15.47
CA LEU A 365 -3.90 -3.45 -15.45
C LEU A 365 -4.33 -2.98 -16.85
N ILE A 366 -3.61 -3.39 -17.91
CA ILE A 366 -3.99 -3.09 -19.31
C ILE A 366 -5.40 -3.62 -19.61
N THR A 367 -5.70 -4.84 -19.15
CA THR A 367 -7.04 -5.42 -19.30
C THR A 367 -8.11 -4.58 -18.61
N CYS A 368 -7.81 -4.05 -17.43
CA CYS A 368 -8.75 -3.19 -16.69
C CYS A 368 -8.98 -1.85 -17.40
N PHE A 369 -7.96 -1.26 -18.03
CA PHE A 369 -8.09 0.02 -18.75
C PHE A 369 -8.86 -0.08 -20.06
N ASN A 370 -9.01 -1.27 -20.62
CA ASN A 370 -9.79 -1.53 -21.83
C ASN A 370 -11.30 -1.78 -21.57
N GLN A 371 -11.71 -1.82 -20.30
CA GLN A 371 -13.12 -1.97 -19.85
C GLN A 371 -13.78 -0.63 -19.60
#